data_1abef37fa04084380573eafd8351d12b
#
_entry.id   1abef37fa04084380573eafd8351d12b
#
_cell.length_a   1.000
_cell.length_b   1.000
_cell.length_c   1.000
_cell.angle_alpha   90.00
_cell.angle_beta   90.00
_cell.angle_gamma   90.00
#
_symmetry.space_group_name_H-M   'P 1'
#
loop_
_entity.id
_entity.type
_entity.pdbx_description
1 polymer ?
#
loop_
_entity_poly.entity_id
_entity_poly.type
_entity_poly.pdbx_seq_one_letter_code
_entity_poly.pdbx_strand_id
1 'polypeptide(L)'
;MDVNNLQGKKSSSRRDFLKGSAAITATAALAPIGLARAEGKLSSQNGNGIGVCTLAPEQISGPYFRNSKIVRRDITDSESGIPFLLKITIMDEKTCKPVDKLFIDIWHCNSRGKYSGWSYISPDIPPESGEISGINRTDDKVFLRGAQQSDKNGVVNFTTIYPGFYVGRATHVHIAIRQISKDINEEEHFAFVGQMYFPEEINAEVYKYDLYSKRRISRTKNRDDEYFKNMNGHLSEIKVTKIDESDINRGILGEIILSVDLENISNFITKDDLYSHAV
;
A
#
# COMPACT_ATOMS: atom_id res chain seq x y z
N MET A 1 30.53 -8.26 -51.59
CA MET A 1 30.65 -9.58 -50.91
C MET A 1 30.42 -9.28 -49.46
N ASP A 2 29.36 -9.52 -49.16
CA ASP A 2 28.28 -10.14 -48.42
C ASP A 2 28.07 -9.49 -47.04
N VAL A 3 26.99 -8.78 -47.00
CA VAL A 3 26.26 -8.35 -45.82
C VAL A 3 25.30 -9.51 -45.50
N ASN A 4 25.19 -9.89 -44.21
CA ASN A 4 24.02 -10.46 -43.54
C ASN A 4 24.45 -11.45 -42.44
N ASN A 5 24.25 -11.09 -41.20
CA ASN A 5 23.34 -11.81 -40.30
C ASN A 5 23.48 -11.29 -38.85
N LEU A 6 22.61 -10.39 -38.45
CA LEU A 6 22.34 -10.13 -37.04
C LEU A 6 20.86 -10.41 -36.80
N GLN A 7 20.56 -11.64 -36.42
CA GLN A 7 19.23 -12.02 -35.93
C GLN A 7 18.99 -11.39 -34.54
N GLY A 8 18.04 -10.47 -34.50
CA GLY A 8 17.55 -9.86 -33.28
C GLY A 8 16.80 -10.87 -32.42
N LYS A 9 17.17 -10.99 -31.15
CA LYS A 9 16.37 -11.63 -30.11
C LYS A 9 15.11 -10.79 -29.90
N LYS A 10 13.96 -11.32 -30.25
CA LYS A 10 12.65 -10.75 -29.92
C LYS A 10 12.44 -10.86 -28.41
N SER A 11 12.35 -9.72 -27.74
CA SER A 11 11.83 -9.59 -26.38
C SER A 11 10.35 -10.00 -26.39
N SER A 12 9.97 -11.00 -25.61
CA SER A 12 8.58 -11.39 -25.45
C SER A 12 7.86 -10.37 -24.58
N SER A 13 6.88 -9.71 -25.16
CA SER A 13 6.02 -8.74 -24.49
C SER A 13 5.05 -9.44 -23.56
N ARG A 14 4.80 -8.87 -22.37
CA ARG A 14 3.79 -9.32 -21.38
C ARG A 14 2.34 -9.45 -21.95
N ARG A 15 2.11 -8.97 -23.18
CA ARG A 15 0.85 -9.16 -23.91
C ARG A 15 0.58 -10.60 -24.32
N ASP A 16 1.60 -11.44 -24.43
CA ASP A 16 1.44 -12.82 -24.90
C ASP A 16 0.98 -13.79 -23.79
N PHE A 17 1.00 -13.34 -22.53
CA PHE A 17 0.55 -14.15 -21.39
C PHE A 17 -0.99 -14.22 -21.25
N LEU A 18 -1.74 -13.32 -21.90
CA LEU A 18 -3.19 -13.24 -21.79
C LEU A 18 -3.97 -13.95 -22.91
N LYS A 19 -3.30 -14.63 -23.85
CA LYS A 19 -3.96 -15.28 -25.01
C LYS A 19 -3.94 -16.79 -25.01
N GLY A 20 -3.60 -17.42 -23.89
CA GLY A 20 -3.45 -18.89 -23.79
C GLY A 20 -4.54 -19.59 -22.96
N SER A 21 -5.82 -19.25 -23.09
CA SER A 21 -6.90 -20.04 -22.47
C SER A 21 -7.61 -20.83 -23.56
N ALA A 22 -7.09 -22.01 -23.88
CA ALA A 22 -7.80 -23.01 -24.70
C ALA A 22 -8.83 -23.71 -23.81
N ALA A 23 -10.08 -23.74 -24.30
CA ALA A 23 -11.20 -24.44 -23.72
C ALA A 23 -10.96 -25.97 -23.69
N ILE A 24 -11.00 -26.54 -22.49
CA ILE A 24 -11.16 -27.98 -22.32
C ILE A 24 -12.56 -28.21 -21.74
N THR A 25 -13.48 -28.66 -22.57
CA THR A 25 -14.78 -29.20 -22.17
C THR A 25 -14.59 -30.60 -21.61
N ALA A 26 -14.74 -30.74 -20.29
CA ALA A 26 -14.92 -32.04 -19.66
C ALA A 26 -16.23 -32.01 -18.87
N THR A 27 -17.22 -32.74 -19.39
CA THR A 27 -18.46 -33.07 -18.70
C THR A 27 -18.17 -34.07 -17.57
N ALA A 28 -18.45 -33.69 -16.33
CA ALA A 28 -18.54 -34.63 -15.23
C ALA A 28 -19.61 -34.17 -14.21
N ALA A 29 -20.35 -35.17 -13.77
CA ALA A 29 -21.61 -35.21 -13.07
C ALA A 29 -21.73 -34.33 -11.83
N LEU A 30 -22.92 -33.79 -11.62
CA LEU A 30 -23.43 -33.08 -10.46
C LEU A 30 -23.51 -34.00 -9.23
N ALA A 31 -22.84 -33.61 -8.14
CA ALA A 31 -23.23 -33.98 -6.79
C ALA A 31 -23.36 -32.66 -5.97
N PRO A 32 -24.40 -32.48 -5.16
CA PRO A 32 -24.60 -31.26 -4.39
C PRO A 32 -23.70 -31.30 -3.14
N ILE A 33 -22.67 -30.44 -3.16
CA ILE A 33 -21.90 -30.19 -1.94
C ILE A 33 -22.46 -28.92 -1.30
N GLY A 34 -22.98 -29.06 -0.09
CA GLY A 34 -23.58 -28.00 0.69
C GLY A 34 -22.59 -26.85 0.96
N LEU A 35 -23.06 -25.62 0.71
CA LEU A 35 -22.40 -24.40 1.14
C LEU A 35 -22.40 -24.34 2.68
N ALA A 36 -21.29 -24.68 3.29
CA ALA A 36 -21.01 -24.30 4.67
C ALA A 36 -20.53 -22.84 4.68
N ARG A 37 -21.44 -21.95 5.07
CA ARG A 37 -21.17 -20.55 5.36
C ARG A 37 -20.36 -20.51 6.67
N ALA A 38 -19.06 -20.30 6.58
CA ALA A 38 -18.23 -20.09 7.74
C ALA A 38 -18.44 -18.66 8.26
N GLU A 39 -19.35 -18.52 9.23
CA GLU A 39 -19.42 -17.35 10.08
C GLU A 39 -18.26 -17.43 11.08
N GLY A 40 -17.20 -16.68 10.85
CA GLY A 40 -16.07 -16.54 11.77
C GLY A 40 -16.50 -15.76 13.02
N LYS A 41 -16.94 -16.48 14.07
CA LYS A 41 -17.04 -15.92 15.41
C LYS A 41 -15.63 -15.69 15.94
N LEU A 42 -15.29 -14.43 16.18
CA LEU A 42 -14.13 -14.04 16.98
C LEU A 42 -14.38 -14.53 18.42
N SER A 43 -13.91 -15.70 18.77
CA SER A 43 -13.92 -16.18 20.16
C SER A 43 -12.61 -15.78 20.82
N SER A 44 -12.68 -14.84 21.73
CA SER A 44 -11.66 -14.61 22.74
C SER A 44 -11.55 -15.90 23.57
N GLN A 45 -10.47 -16.65 23.37
CA GLN A 45 -10.09 -17.73 24.30
C GLN A 45 -8.73 -17.40 24.91
N ASN A 46 -8.75 -17.14 26.23
CA ASN A 46 -7.59 -17.25 27.10
C ASN A 46 -7.14 -18.72 27.12
N GLY A 47 -5.98 -18.98 26.59
CA GLY A 47 -5.37 -20.30 26.64
C GLY A 47 -4.09 -20.33 25.82
N ASN A 48 -2.99 -20.83 26.35
CA ASN A 48 -1.66 -20.96 25.75
C ASN A 48 -1.68 -21.71 24.39
N GLY A 49 -2.28 -21.10 23.38
CA GLY A 49 -2.22 -21.54 22.00
C GLY A 49 -1.43 -20.51 21.22
N ILE A 50 -0.53 -20.95 20.37
CA ILE A 50 0.10 -20.10 19.35
C ILE A 50 -1.05 -19.50 18.54
N GLY A 51 -1.37 -18.22 18.77
CA GLY A 51 -2.40 -17.52 18.02
C GLY A 51 -1.94 -17.42 16.56
N VAL A 52 -2.76 -17.86 15.63
CA VAL A 52 -2.52 -17.64 14.22
C VAL A 52 -2.94 -16.21 13.91
N CYS A 53 -1.98 -15.33 13.62
CA CYS A 53 -2.25 -14.01 13.12
C CYS A 53 -2.48 -14.06 11.60
N THR A 54 -3.45 -13.31 11.12
CA THR A 54 -3.68 -13.23 9.68
C THR A 54 -2.56 -12.42 9.04
N LEU A 55 -1.83 -13.03 8.12
CA LEU A 55 -0.79 -12.37 7.34
C LEU A 55 -1.38 -11.20 6.56
N ALA A 56 -0.75 -10.04 6.66
CA ALA A 56 -1.13 -8.87 5.89
C ALA A 56 -0.85 -9.11 4.38
N PRO A 57 -1.76 -8.69 3.49
CA PRO A 57 -1.56 -8.88 2.06
C PRO A 57 -0.49 -7.94 1.52
N GLU A 58 0.48 -8.48 0.79
CA GLU A 58 1.42 -7.66 0.04
C GLU A 58 0.78 -7.07 -1.22
N GLN A 59 1.16 -5.84 -1.53
CA GLN A 59 0.71 -5.11 -2.71
C GLN A 59 1.84 -4.23 -3.24
N ILE A 60 1.69 -3.77 -4.49
CA ILE A 60 2.74 -3.02 -5.17
C ILE A 60 3.10 -1.70 -4.46
N SER A 61 4.39 -1.33 -4.51
CA SER A 61 4.89 -0.02 -4.06
C SER A 61 4.33 1.15 -4.88
N GLY A 62 3.91 0.87 -6.11
CA GLY A 62 3.44 1.89 -7.05
C GLY A 62 4.56 2.76 -7.63
N PRO A 63 4.25 3.63 -8.61
CA PRO A 63 5.25 4.37 -9.38
C PRO A 63 5.89 5.52 -8.60
N TYR A 64 5.37 5.84 -7.42
CA TYR A 64 5.81 6.98 -6.60
C TYR A 64 6.57 6.54 -5.34
N PHE A 65 7.08 5.32 -5.31
CA PHE A 65 7.99 4.88 -4.26
C PHE A 65 9.30 5.67 -4.32
N ARG A 66 9.84 6.00 -3.14
CA ARG A 66 11.15 6.62 -2.99
C ARG A 66 11.79 6.10 -1.70
N ASN A 67 12.96 5.51 -1.81
CA ASN A 67 13.77 5.11 -0.65
C ASN A 67 14.44 6.35 -0.03
N SER A 68 13.63 7.21 0.60
CA SER A 68 14.09 8.51 1.10
C SER A 68 14.79 8.44 2.45
N LYS A 69 14.61 7.34 3.21
CA LYS A 69 15.17 7.13 4.56
C LYS A 69 14.94 8.29 5.54
N ILE A 70 13.87 9.08 5.34
CA ILE A 70 13.56 10.26 6.16
C ILE A 70 12.87 9.79 7.45
N VAL A 71 13.59 9.80 8.55
CA VAL A 71 13.05 9.40 9.86
C VAL A 71 12.35 10.59 10.50
N ARG A 72 11.01 10.55 10.58
CA ARG A 72 10.20 11.60 11.19
C ARG A 72 8.80 11.11 11.51
N ARG A 73 8.18 11.70 12.54
CA ARG A 73 6.81 11.42 12.96
C ARG A 73 5.79 12.27 12.21
N ASP A 74 6.03 13.56 12.15
CA ASP A 74 5.21 14.50 11.39
C ASP A 74 5.70 14.52 9.95
N ILE A 75 4.82 14.11 9.04
CA ILE A 75 5.10 14.03 7.61
C ILE A 75 4.30 15.05 6.80
N THR A 76 3.60 15.97 7.46
CA THR A 76 2.68 16.91 6.78
C THR A 76 3.38 17.89 5.86
N ASP A 77 4.57 18.40 6.21
CA ASP A 77 5.31 19.45 5.47
C ASP A 77 4.39 20.59 4.98
N SER A 78 3.51 21.06 5.87
CA SER A 78 2.54 22.14 5.58
C SER A 78 1.49 21.81 4.50
N GLU A 79 1.33 20.55 4.10
CA GLU A 79 0.23 20.15 3.23
C GLU A 79 -1.12 20.30 3.95
N SER A 80 -2.10 20.83 3.24
CA SER A 80 -3.43 21.07 3.79
C SER A 80 -4.33 19.84 3.64
N GLY A 81 -5.02 19.49 4.71
CA GLY A 81 -5.94 18.34 4.73
C GLY A 81 -6.60 18.17 6.10
N ILE A 82 -7.53 17.22 6.20
CA ILE A 82 -8.10 16.81 7.49
C ILE A 82 -6.98 16.16 8.30
N PRO A 83 -6.69 16.59 9.54
CA PRO A 83 -5.65 16.02 10.38
C PRO A 83 -5.85 14.52 10.57
N PHE A 84 -4.79 13.75 10.40
CA PHE A 84 -4.83 12.30 10.53
C PHE A 84 -3.69 11.81 11.42
N LEU A 85 -4.04 11.21 12.55
CA LEU A 85 -3.11 10.54 13.43
C LEU A 85 -3.18 9.05 13.17
N LEU A 86 -2.11 8.46 12.63
CA LEU A 86 -2.05 7.06 12.24
C LEU A 86 -1.15 6.28 13.20
N LYS A 87 -1.72 5.28 13.85
CA LYS A 87 -1.01 4.28 14.66
C LYS A 87 -0.95 2.97 13.92
N ILE A 88 0.25 2.44 13.73
CA ILE A 88 0.49 1.15 13.09
C ILE A 88 1.16 0.25 14.12
N THR A 89 0.66 -0.98 14.27
CA THR A 89 1.28 -2.01 15.11
C THR A 89 1.74 -3.15 14.22
N ILE A 90 3.01 -3.53 14.31
CA ILE A 90 3.58 -4.64 13.57
C ILE A 90 3.71 -5.85 14.46
N MET A 91 3.20 -6.97 13.97
CA MET A 91 3.27 -8.28 14.61
C MET A 91 4.05 -9.24 13.71
N ASP A 92 4.81 -10.13 14.31
CA ASP A 92 5.36 -11.29 13.61
C ASP A 92 4.24 -12.32 13.39
N GLU A 93 4.04 -12.75 12.15
CA GLU A 93 2.94 -13.65 11.79
C GLU A 93 3.07 -15.05 12.43
N LYS A 94 4.31 -15.52 12.64
CA LYS A 94 4.59 -16.87 13.20
C LYS A 94 4.33 -16.94 14.69
N THR A 95 4.63 -15.86 15.42
CA THR A 95 4.56 -15.84 16.88
C THR A 95 3.41 -15.03 17.43
N CYS A 96 2.74 -14.21 16.59
CA CYS A 96 1.74 -13.22 16.99
C CYS A 96 2.25 -12.27 18.09
N LYS A 97 3.52 -11.94 18.09
CA LYS A 97 4.11 -10.99 19.02
C LYS A 97 4.48 -9.68 18.35
N PRO A 98 4.41 -8.56 19.07
CA PRO A 98 4.90 -7.29 18.58
C PRO A 98 6.39 -7.37 18.23
N VAL A 99 6.78 -6.64 17.17
CA VAL A 99 8.18 -6.61 16.69
C VAL A 99 8.75 -5.21 16.82
N ASP A 100 9.84 -5.08 17.59
CA ASP A 100 10.57 -3.83 17.77
C ASP A 100 11.66 -3.64 16.70
N LYS A 101 12.14 -2.39 16.59
CA LYS A 101 13.31 -2.02 15.76
C LYS A 101 13.18 -2.24 14.27
N LEU A 102 11.98 -2.49 13.76
CA LEU A 102 11.71 -2.43 12.32
C LEU A 102 11.57 -0.99 11.87
N PHE A 103 12.03 -0.66 10.67
CA PHE A 103 11.68 0.62 10.04
C PHE A 103 10.39 0.46 9.24
N ILE A 104 9.43 1.31 9.54
CA ILE A 104 8.15 1.40 8.86
C ILE A 104 8.13 2.70 8.07
N ASP A 105 8.21 2.57 6.75
CA ASP A 105 8.09 3.67 5.81
C ASP A 105 6.64 3.81 5.37
N ILE A 106 6.11 5.03 5.35
CA ILE A 106 4.82 5.33 4.74
C ILE A 106 4.93 6.46 3.74
N TRP A 107 4.10 6.42 2.71
CA TRP A 107 3.93 7.52 1.75
C TRP A 107 2.53 7.52 1.18
N HIS A 108 2.03 8.73 0.89
CA HIS A 108 0.73 8.88 0.25
C HIS A 108 0.61 10.23 -0.49
N CYS A 109 -0.41 10.37 -1.29
CA CYS A 109 -0.69 11.62 -1.99
C CYS A 109 -1.30 12.67 -1.05
N ASN A 110 -1.16 13.95 -1.41
CA ASN A 110 -1.83 15.02 -0.70
C ASN A 110 -3.36 15.02 -0.97
N SER A 111 -4.11 15.92 -0.33
CA SER A 111 -5.57 16.05 -0.49
C SER A 111 -6.05 16.19 -1.94
N ARG A 112 -5.17 16.60 -2.84
CA ARG A 112 -5.44 16.76 -4.28
C ARG A 112 -4.92 15.59 -5.13
N GLY A 113 -4.44 14.51 -4.53
CA GLY A 113 -3.96 13.32 -5.24
C GLY A 113 -2.53 13.39 -5.75
N LYS A 114 -1.75 14.40 -5.38
CA LYS A 114 -0.37 14.59 -5.85
C LYS A 114 0.64 13.98 -4.87
N TYR A 115 1.65 13.28 -5.40
CA TYR A 115 2.77 12.78 -4.63
C TYR A 115 3.95 13.77 -4.64
N SER A 116 4.64 13.88 -3.52
CA SER A 116 5.94 14.56 -3.43
C SER A 116 6.98 13.86 -4.31
N GLY A 117 7.85 14.63 -4.95
CA GLY A 117 8.74 14.15 -6.00
C GLY A 117 8.10 14.10 -7.39
N TRP A 118 6.77 14.11 -7.48
CA TRP A 118 5.98 14.07 -8.71
C TRP A 118 4.84 15.09 -8.70
N SER A 119 4.99 16.21 -7.98
CA SER A 119 3.89 17.16 -7.77
C SER A 119 3.45 17.91 -9.04
N TYR A 120 4.22 17.84 -10.12
CA TYR A 120 3.84 18.39 -11.43
C TYR A 120 3.07 17.40 -12.31
N ILE A 121 3.00 16.11 -11.93
CA ILE A 121 2.18 15.13 -12.65
C ILE A 121 0.70 15.35 -12.27
N SER A 122 -0.17 15.30 -13.27
CA SER A 122 -1.61 15.43 -13.06
C SER A 122 -2.15 14.14 -12.43
N PRO A 123 -2.81 14.21 -11.27
CA PRO A 123 -3.42 13.03 -10.66
C PRO A 123 -4.73 12.60 -11.35
N ASP A 124 -5.24 13.39 -12.29
CA ASP A 124 -6.51 13.18 -13.00
C ASP A 124 -6.33 12.45 -14.35
N ILE A 125 -5.08 12.23 -14.75
CA ILE A 125 -4.73 11.59 -16.01
C ILE A 125 -4.04 10.27 -15.69
N PRO A 126 -4.51 9.13 -16.22
CA PRO A 126 -3.81 7.87 -16.04
C PRO A 126 -2.42 7.97 -16.66
N PRO A 127 -1.39 7.36 -16.04
CA PRO A 127 -0.08 7.25 -16.70
C PRO A 127 -0.25 6.51 -18.02
N GLU A 128 0.51 6.90 -19.02
CA GLU A 128 0.49 6.22 -20.33
C GLU A 128 0.75 4.72 -20.10
N SER A 129 -0.03 3.88 -20.77
CA SER A 129 -0.01 2.44 -20.56
C SER A 129 1.38 1.87 -20.85
N GLY A 130 2.08 1.44 -19.84
CA GLY A 130 3.42 0.86 -19.89
C GLY A 130 4.45 1.50 -18.95
N GLU A 131 4.18 2.69 -18.39
CA GLU A 131 5.12 3.44 -17.55
C GLU A 131 4.80 3.38 -16.04
N ILE A 132 4.36 2.22 -15.53
CA ILE A 132 4.12 2.08 -14.08
C ILE A 132 5.44 2.00 -13.29
N SER A 133 6.54 1.62 -13.94
CA SER A 133 7.88 1.64 -13.37
C SER A 133 8.72 2.70 -14.07
N GLY A 134 9.25 3.66 -13.29
CA GLY A 134 10.24 4.60 -13.83
C GLY A 134 9.73 5.96 -14.28
N ILE A 135 8.58 6.42 -13.76
CA ILE A 135 8.17 7.82 -13.96
C ILE A 135 9.23 8.73 -13.32
N ASN A 136 9.92 9.52 -14.15
CA ASN A 136 10.93 10.46 -13.68
C ASN A 136 10.36 11.44 -12.66
N ARG A 137 11.11 11.72 -11.61
CA ARG A 137 10.75 12.77 -10.64
C ARG A 137 10.65 14.12 -11.34
N THR A 138 9.70 14.91 -10.88
CA THR A 138 9.46 16.27 -11.37
C THR A 138 9.91 17.34 -10.37
N ASP A 139 10.20 16.96 -9.13
CA ASP A 139 10.68 17.83 -8.05
C ASP A 139 11.35 17.03 -6.94
N ASP A 140 11.94 17.72 -5.96
CA ASP A 140 12.64 17.13 -4.81
C ASP A 140 11.84 17.18 -3.51
N LYS A 141 10.56 17.54 -3.56
CA LYS A 141 9.70 17.59 -2.39
C LYS A 141 9.57 16.22 -1.74
N VAL A 142 9.33 16.22 -0.43
CA VAL A 142 9.25 15.01 0.39
C VAL A 142 8.03 14.98 1.31
N PHE A 143 7.07 15.86 1.10
CA PHE A 143 5.85 15.90 1.91
C PHE A 143 5.14 14.55 1.91
N LEU A 144 4.48 14.24 3.01
CA LEU A 144 3.67 13.04 3.21
C LEU A 144 4.45 11.73 2.96
N ARG A 145 5.76 11.77 3.29
CA ARG A 145 6.67 10.63 3.34
C ARG A 145 7.44 10.64 4.64
N GLY A 146 7.64 9.48 5.23
CA GLY A 146 8.49 9.35 6.39
C GLY A 146 8.59 7.91 6.88
N ALA A 147 9.61 7.67 7.69
CA ALA A 147 9.86 6.41 8.33
C ALA A 147 9.90 6.59 9.85
N GLN A 148 9.50 5.55 10.57
CA GLN A 148 9.74 5.44 12.00
C GLN A 148 10.20 4.04 12.37
N GLN A 149 10.94 3.94 13.46
CA GLN A 149 11.31 2.66 14.02
C GLN A 149 10.28 2.22 15.05
N SER A 150 9.80 0.98 14.94
CA SER A 150 8.84 0.41 15.90
C SER A 150 9.44 0.32 17.31
N ASP A 151 8.61 0.60 18.29
CA ASP A 151 8.94 0.48 19.71
C ASP A 151 8.82 -0.99 20.19
N LYS A 152 9.07 -1.23 21.49
CA LYS A 152 8.98 -2.56 22.12
C LYS A 152 7.60 -3.22 22.03
N ASN A 153 6.56 -2.45 21.71
CA ASN A 153 5.19 -2.93 21.50
C ASN A 153 4.87 -3.05 20.00
N GLY A 154 5.87 -2.95 19.10
CA GLY A 154 5.69 -2.99 17.66
C GLY A 154 5.04 -1.73 17.07
N VAL A 155 4.94 -0.63 17.83
CA VAL A 155 4.13 0.53 17.47
C VAL A 155 4.96 1.63 16.84
N VAL A 156 4.41 2.24 15.78
CA VAL A 156 4.81 3.54 15.25
C VAL A 156 3.60 4.46 15.16
N ASN A 157 3.84 5.77 15.22
CA ASN A 157 2.80 6.78 15.16
C ASN A 157 3.19 7.89 14.17
N PHE A 158 2.32 8.19 13.22
CA PHE A 158 2.52 9.27 12.27
C PHE A 158 1.47 10.37 12.46
N THR A 159 1.92 11.62 12.32
CA THR A 159 1.05 12.79 12.16
C THR A 159 1.05 13.15 10.68
N THR A 160 -0.13 13.16 10.08
CA THR A 160 -0.29 13.42 8.65
C THR A 160 -1.65 14.07 8.36
N ILE A 161 -2.07 14.05 7.10
CA ILE A 161 -3.40 14.44 6.66
C ILE A 161 -4.11 13.25 6.02
N TYR A 162 -5.43 13.30 5.96
CA TYR A 162 -6.19 12.31 5.18
C TYR A 162 -5.79 12.39 3.70
N PRO A 163 -5.48 11.26 3.05
CA PRO A 163 -5.06 11.27 1.65
C PRO A 163 -6.19 11.69 0.71
N GLY A 164 -5.82 12.30 -0.40
CA GLY A 164 -6.67 12.40 -1.57
C GLY A 164 -6.72 11.09 -2.35
N PHE A 165 -7.04 11.20 -3.63
CA PHE A 165 -7.02 10.09 -4.57
C PHE A 165 -6.47 10.55 -5.92
N TYR A 166 -6.07 9.60 -6.73
CA TYR A 166 -5.72 9.82 -8.14
C TYR A 166 -6.47 8.82 -9.02
N VAL A 167 -6.45 9.05 -10.31
CA VAL A 167 -7.26 8.30 -11.27
C VAL A 167 -7.08 6.79 -11.14
N GLY A 168 -8.19 6.07 -11.12
CA GLY A 168 -8.21 4.60 -11.08
C GLY A 168 -7.93 3.96 -9.73
N ARG A 169 -7.59 4.75 -8.68
CA ARG A 169 -7.23 4.21 -7.37
C ARG A 169 -8.16 4.67 -6.25
N ALA A 170 -8.47 3.78 -5.34
CA ALA A 170 -9.09 4.11 -4.07
C ALA A 170 -8.13 4.92 -3.18
N THR A 171 -8.67 5.60 -2.18
CA THR A 171 -7.86 6.31 -1.17
C THR A 171 -7.05 5.33 -0.36
N HIS A 172 -5.71 5.51 -0.34
CA HIS A 172 -4.80 4.60 0.36
C HIS A 172 -3.55 5.32 0.87
N VAL A 173 -2.89 4.67 1.81
CA VAL A 173 -1.53 4.97 2.27
C VAL A 173 -0.66 3.77 1.94
N HIS A 174 0.45 3.98 1.26
CA HIS A 174 1.46 2.96 1.06
C HIS A 174 2.27 2.73 2.32
N ILE A 175 2.73 1.50 2.50
CA ILE A 175 3.58 1.09 3.61
C ILE A 175 4.65 0.12 3.12
N ALA A 176 5.85 0.25 3.66
CA ALA A 176 6.92 -0.73 3.50
C ALA A 176 7.61 -0.96 4.84
N ILE A 177 7.94 -2.22 5.12
CA ILE A 177 8.59 -2.62 6.37
C ILE A 177 9.95 -3.19 6.01
N ARG A 178 11.00 -2.54 6.51
CA ARG A 178 12.38 -2.97 6.31
C ARG A 178 13.05 -3.34 7.61
N GLN A 179 13.85 -4.37 7.52
CA GLN A 179 14.72 -4.80 8.59
C GLN A 179 16.08 -4.10 8.46
N ILE A 180 16.68 -3.77 9.59
CA ILE A 180 18.09 -3.41 9.61
C ILE A 180 18.86 -4.73 9.59
N SER A 181 19.62 -4.98 8.53
CA SER A 181 20.54 -6.09 8.56
C SER A 181 21.56 -5.92 9.69
N LYS A 182 21.84 -7.00 10.39
CA LYS A 182 22.92 -7.06 11.39
C LYS A 182 24.29 -7.19 10.73
N ASP A 183 24.32 -7.59 9.47
CA ASP A 183 25.55 -7.72 8.69
C ASP A 183 25.69 -6.51 7.75
N ILE A 184 26.81 -5.80 7.85
CA ILE A 184 27.12 -4.64 7.02
C ILE A 184 27.22 -4.98 5.52
N ASN A 185 27.40 -6.27 5.21
CA ASN A 185 27.48 -6.79 3.85
C ASN A 185 26.13 -7.25 3.28
N GLU A 186 25.07 -7.31 4.09
CA GLU A 186 23.73 -7.63 3.59
C GLU A 186 23.06 -6.40 3.02
N GLU A 187 22.53 -6.56 1.80
CA GLU A 187 21.69 -5.54 1.19
C GLU A 187 20.43 -5.33 2.05
N GLU A 188 20.06 -4.06 2.28
CA GLU A 188 18.81 -3.69 2.92
C GLU A 188 17.64 -4.29 2.11
N HIS A 189 16.76 -5.03 2.77
CA HIS A 189 15.60 -5.61 2.12
C HIS A 189 14.30 -5.22 2.83
N PHE A 190 13.21 -5.25 2.10
CA PHE A 190 11.89 -5.04 2.64
C PHE A 190 11.22 -6.39 2.89
N ALA A 191 10.85 -6.64 4.15
CA ALA A 191 10.10 -7.83 4.53
C ALA A 191 8.64 -7.77 4.08
N PHE A 192 8.12 -6.56 3.89
CA PHE A 192 6.73 -6.35 3.51
C PHE A 192 6.57 -5.04 2.73
N VAL A 193 5.73 -5.08 1.71
CA VAL A 193 5.23 -3.92 0.98
C VAL A 193 3.73 -4.05 0.79
N GLY A 194 2.99 -2.99 1.09
CA GLY A 194 1.54 -3.04 1.02
C GLY A 194 0.88 -1.66 0.91
N GLN A 195 -0.43 -1.69 1.01
CA GLN A 195 -1.27 -0.49 1.01
C GLN A 195 -2.33 -0.62 2.10
N MET A 196 -2.59 0.47 2.80
CA MET A 196 -3.62 0.58 3.83
C MET A 196 -4.76 1.42 3.28
N TYR A 197 -5.98 0.93 3.41
CA TYR A 197 -7.18 1.55 2.86
C TYR A 197 -8.07 2.12 3.95
N PHE A 198 -9.05 2.90 3.55
CA PHE A 198 -10.00 3.56 4.45
C PHE A 198 -11.41 3.04 4.23
N PRO A 199 -12.25 2.95 5.28
CA PRO A 199 -13.66 2.61 5.15
C PRO A 199 -14.40 3.54 4.18
N GLU A 200 -15.31 2.99 3.37
CA GLU A 200 -16.02 3.76 2.35
C GLU A 200 -16.90 4.86 2.93
N GLU A 201 -17.47 4.67 4.11
CA GLU A 201 -18.27 5.69 4.81
C GLU A 201 -17.42 6.91 5.20
N ILE A 202 -16.18 6.71 5.65
CA ILE A 202 -15.23 7.79 5.94
C ILE A 202 -14.82 8.50 4.66
N ASN A 203 -14.47 7.73 3.62
CA ASN A 203 -14.21 8.31 2.30
C ASN A 203 -15.38 9.17 1.83
N ALA A 204 -16.62 8.67 1.92
CA ALA A 204 -17.80 9.38 1.46
C ALA A 204 -18.07 10.68 2.26
N GLU A 205 -17.66 10.73 3.52
CA GLU A 205 -17.76 11.94 4.36
C GLU A 205 -16.67 12.95 3.99
N VAL A 206 -15.40 12.53 3.95
CA VAL A 206 -14.25 13.39 3.64
C VAL A 206 -14.40 14.07 2.29
N TYR A 207 -14.86 13.34 1.28
CA TYR A 207 -14.98 13.86 -0.07
C TYR A 207 -16.19 14.80 -0.28
N LYS A 208 -16.92 15.17 0.77
CA LYS A 208 -17.88 16.30 0.76
C LYS A 208 -17.18 17.65 0.96
N TYR A 209 -15.97 17.66 1.53
CA TYR A 209 -15.24 18.90 1.82
C TYR A 209 -14.51 19.43 0.59
N ASP A 210 -14.56 20.74 0.41
CA ASP A 210 -14.06 21.47 -0.76
C ASP A 210 -12.61 21.11 -1.14
N LEU A 211 -11.77 20.89 -0.13
CA LEU A 211 -10.36 20.55 -0.34
C LEU A 211 -10.17 19.22 -1.09
N TYR A 212 -11.11 18.29 -0.89
CA TYR A 212 -11.09 16.94 -1.49
C TYR A 212 -12.05 16.80 -2.69
N SER A 213 -13.20 17.51 -2.66
CA SER A 213 -14.27 17.35 -3.63
C SER A 213 -14.00 18.09 -4.95
N LYS A 214 -13.21 19.18 -4.94
CA LYS A 214 -12.93 20.00 -6.13
C LYS A 214 -11.94 19.30 -7.08
N ARG A 215 -12.38 18.17 -7.66
CA ARG A 215 -11.62 17.35 -8.61
C ARG A 215 -12.42 17.16 -9.90
N ARG A 216 -11.70 16.99 -11.01
CA ARG A 216 -12.30 16.76 -12.35
C ARG A 216 -12.74 15.32 -12.56
N ILE A 217 -12.25 14.40 -11.75
CA ILE A 217 -12.54 12.98 -11.83
C ILE A 217 -13.31 12.50 -10.61
N SER A 218 -14.08 11.44 -10.79
CA SER A 218 -14.75 10.75 -9.69
C SER A 218 -13.78 9.87 -8.92
N ARG A 219 -13.97 9.75 -7.61
CA ARG A 219 -13.20 8.84 -6.77
C ARG A 219 -13.50 7.39 -7.11
N THR A 220 -12.46 6.58 -7.22
CA THR A 220 -12.60 5.12 -7.28
C THR A 220 -12.96 4.59 -5.88
N LYS A 221 -13.99 3.76 -5.79
CA LYS A 221 -14.36 3.09 -4.53
C LYS A 221 -13.44 1.90 -4.29
N ASN A 222 -13.33 1.48 -3.02
CA ASN A 222 -12.53 0.31 -2.67
C ASN A 222 -12.88 -0.92 -3.53
N ARG A 223 -14.17 -1.23 -3.68
CA ARG A 223 -14.65 -2.37 -4.48
C ARG A 223 -14.32 -2.30 -5.97
N ASP A 224 -14.02 -1.11 -6.49
CA ASP A 224 -13.73 -0.84 -7.90
C ASP A 224 -12.22 -0.68 -8.15
N ASP A 225 -11.40 -0.60 -7.08
CA ASP A 225 -9.94 -0.58 -7.14
C ASP A 225 -9.39 -2.00 -7.37
N GLU A 226 -8.57 -2.15 -8.40
CA GLU A 226 -8.04 -3.44 -8.81
C GLU A 226 -7.19 -4.10 -7.71
N TYR A 227 -6.36 -3.32 -7.01
CA TYR A 227 -5.50 -3.86 -5.96
C TYR A 227 -6.27 -4.20 -4.70
N PHE A 228 -7.22 -3.35 -4.30
CA PHE A 228 -8.11 -3.66 -3.18
C PHE A 228 -8.88 -4.95 -3.43
N LYS A 229 -9.48 -5.08 -4.63
CA LYS A 229 -10.34 -6.19 -5.01
C LYS A 229 -9.56 -7.51 -5.19
N ASN A 230 -8.43 -7.46 -5.90
CA ASN A 230 -7.73 -8.66 -6.37
C ASN A 230 -6.56 -9.08 -5.47
N MET A 231 -6.13 -8.21 -4.54
CA MET A 231 -5.00 -8.44 -3.63
C MET A 231 -5.41 -8.30 -2.17
N ASN A 232 -6.61 -8.72 -1.82
CA ASN A 232 -7.13 -8.77 -0.45
C ASN A 232 -7.02 -7.45 0.34
N GLY A 233 -7.20 -6.30 -0.33
CA GLY A 233 -7.06 -4.98 0.31
C GLY A 233 -7.95 -4.76 1.54
N HIS A 234 -9.08 -5.50 1.63
CA HIS A 234 -9.98 -5.46 2.78
C HIS A 234 -9.32 -5.93 4.09
N LEU A 235 -8.24 -6.71 4.03
CA LEU A 235 -7.47 -7.12 5.21
C LEU A 235 -6.51 -6.02 5.71
N SER A 236 -6.34 -4.96 4.93
CA SER A 236 -5.51 -3.80 5.27
C SER A 236 -6.35 -2.51 5.40
N GLU A 237 -7.62 -2.65 5.77
CA GLU A 237 -8.47 -1.49 6.02
C GLU A 237 -8.19 -0.92 7.43
N ILE A 238 -7.93 0.39 7.50
CA ILE A 238 -7.63 1.12 8.72
C ILE A 238 -8.92 1.27 9.54
N LYS A 239 -8.88 0.90 10.83
CA LYS A 239 -9.94 1.28 11.76
C LYS A 239 -9.87 2.77 12.03
N VAL A 240 -10.92 3.51 11.67
CA VAL A 240 -10.96 4.96 11.79
C VAL A 240 -11.94 5.38 12.89
N THR A 241 -11.52 6.35 13.72
CA THR A 241 -12.34 7.02 14.73
C THR A 241 -12.22 8.53 14.53
N LYS A 242 -13.33 9.24 14.47
CA LYS A 242 -13.32 10.71 14.40
C LYS A 242 -12.95 11.29 15.76
N ILE A 243 -12.16 12.36 15.77
CA ILE A 243 -11.84 13.11 17.01
C ILE A 243 -13.09 13.83 17.51
N ASP A 244 -13.94 14.29 16.60
CA ASP A 244 -15.24 14.88 16.86
C ASP A 244 -16.26 14.24 15.92
N GLU A 245 -17.25 13.54 16.48
CA GLU A 245 -18.28 12.84 15.71
C GLU A 245 -19.11 13.77 14.82
N SER A 246 -19.24 15.04 15.21
CA SER A 246 -20.00 16.04 14.48
C SER A 246 -19.23 16.75 13.37
N ASP A 247 -17.89 16.78 13.45
CA ASP A 247 -17.04 17.50 12.50
C ASP A 247 -15.72 16.77 12.23
N ILE A 248 -15.65 16.06 11.12
CA ILE A 248 -14.46 15.32 10.70
C ILE A 248 -13.24 16.24 10.46
N ASN A 249 -13.43 17.54 10.22
CA ASN A 249 -12.33 18.49 10.07
C ASN A 249 -11.50 18.65 11.34
N ARG A 250 -12.05 18.28 12.50
CA ARG A 250 -11.29 18.24 13.76
C ARG A 250 -10.21 17.18 13.75
N GLY A 251 -10.26 16.24 12.80
CA GLY A 251 -9.30 15.20 12.58
C GLY A 251 -9.83 13.80 12.87
N ILE A 252 -9.02 12.83 12.50
CA ILE A 252 -9.31 11.41 12.68
C ILE A 252 -8.12 10.68 13.31
N LEU A 253 -8.43 9.60 14.00
CA LEU A 253 -7.48 8.60 14.49
C LEU A 253 -7.62 7.35 13.62
N GLY A 254 -6.52 6.85 13.09
CA GLY A 254 -6.48 5.58 12.39
C GLY A 254 -5.62 4.59 13.15
N GLU A 255 -6.10 3.37 13.28
CA GLU A 255 -5.34 2.27 13.88
C GLU A 255 -5.37 1.06 12.96
N ILE A 256 -4.21 0.43 12.79
CA ILE A 256 -4.10 -0.82 12.05
C ILE A 256 -3.06 -1.74 12.71
N ILE A 257 -3.32 -3.04 12.67
CA ILE A 257 -2.37 -4.09 13.07
C ILE A 257 -2.05 -4.88 11.83
N LEU A 258 -0.76 -4.99 11.49
CA LEU A 258 -0.27 -5.75 10.36
C LEU A 258 0.61 -6.89 10.87
N SER A 259 0.25 -8.12 10.57
CA SER A 259 1.07 -9.29 10.84
C SER A 259 1.89 -9.59 9.59
N VAL A 260 3.21 -9.68 9.73
CA VAL A 260 4.13 -9.82 8.59
C VAL A 260 5.07 -11.02 8.79
N ASP A 261 5.42 -11.68 7.71
CA ASP A 261 6.50 -12.65 7.71
C ASP A 261 7.83 -11.91 7.64
N LEU A 262 8.60 -11.97 8.72
CA LEU A 262 9.88 -11.28 8.84
C LEU A 262 11.00 -11.96 8.02
N GLU A 263 10.81 -13.19 7.59
CA GLU A 263 11.76 -13.91 6.73
C GLU A 263 11.49 -13.67 5.23
N ASN A 264 10.37 -13.02 4.91
CA ASN A 264 10.02 -12.68 3.54
C ASN A 264 10.95 -11.60 2.97
N ILE A 265 11.21 -11.69 1.67
CA ILE A 265 11.84 -10.63 0.87
C ILE A 265 10.81 -10.22 -0.18
N SER A 266 10.22 -9.05 0.02
CA SER A 266 9.16 -8.56 -0.85
C SER A 266 9.65 -8.37 -2.29
N ASN A 267 8.88 -8.91 -3.23
CA ASN A 267 9.09 -8.72 -4.67
C ASN A 267 8.33 -7.50 -5.22
N PHE A 268 7.65 -6.74 -4.37
CA PHE A 268 6.83 -5.58 -4.74
C PHE A 268 7.60 -4.25 -4.71
N ILE A 269 8.87 -4.27 -4.28
CA ILE A 269 9.86 -3.22 -4.51
C ILE A 269 10.99 -3.84 -5.32
N THR A 270 11.28 -3.28 -6.48
CA THR A 270 12.35 -3.76 -7.35
C THR A 270 13.69 -3.12 -6.99
N LYS A 271 14.81 -3.71 -7.44
CA LYS A 271 16.12 -3.06 -7.30
C LYS A 271 16.16 -1.69 -7.98
N ASP A 272 15.50 -1.55 -9.11
CA ASP A 272 15.40 -0.27 -9.82
C ASP A 272 14.66 0.78 -8.99
N ASP A 273 13.60 0.41 -8.25
CA ASP A 273 12.90 1.30 -7.33
C ASP A 273 13.79 1.76 -6.17
N LEU A 274 14.70 0.89 -5.69
CA LEU A 274 15.61 1.21 -4.59
C LEU A 274 16.70 2.21 -4.99
N TYR A 275 17.18 2.15 -6.23
CA TYR A 275 18.34 2.93 -6.69
C TYR A 275 17.99 4.08 -7.62
N SER A 276 16.93 4.00 -8.40
CA SER A 276 16.54 5.05 -9.37
C SER A 276 16.16 6.38 -8.71
N HIS A 277 15.84 6.37 -7.43
CA HIS A 277 15.39 7.53 -6.67
C HIS A 277 16.25 7.85 -5.44
N ALA A 278 17.37 7.16 -5.28
CA ALA A 278 18.38 7.50 -4.28
C ALA A 278 19.15 8.75 -4.75
N VAL A 279 19.07 9.83 -4.01
CA VAL A 279 19.95 11.02 -4.08
C VAL A 279 20.33 11.36 -2.68
#